data_fb9dacc7c7df11e5e1f898f4f8ef4ada
#
_entry.id   fb9dacc7c7df11e5e1f898f4f8ef4ada
#
_cell.length_a   1.000
_cell.length_b   1.000
_cell.length_c   1.000
_cell.angle_alpha   90.00
_cell.angle_beta   90.00
_cell.angle_gamma   90.00
#
_symmetry.space_group_name_H-M   'P 1'
#
loop_
_entity.id
_entity.type
_entity.pdbx_description
1 polymer ?
#
loop_
_entity_poly.entity_id
_entity_poly.type
_entity_poly.pdbx_seq_one_letter_code
_entity_poly.pdbx_strand_id
1 'polypeptide(L)'
;MKVSACYIVKDEAEELRRSLASVRAAADEIIVVSTAGSPVVRDVCAEFSAEVHDFAWQNDFSLARNEALQHVTGNIVIFLDADEYFLPADGPAVRALLERAAGETEAFLFRRVDLDADRNDAYLGASIQWRIFRRRPGLRYVGAVHEELADEAGREIRAEFVPDLTIYHTGYSTSVARQKSDRNLAILLAERERRGPKARDAFYLADCYYGMGDYESAARFAREAVESRLQAQGMTNRP
;
A
#
# COMPACT_ATOMS: atom_id res chain seq x y z
N MET A 1 -11.31 21.73 -5.39
CA MET A 1 -10.64 20.43 -5.24
C MET A 1 -11.07 19.82 -3.91
N LYS A 2 -11.52 18.56 -3.88
CA LYS A 2 -11.83 17.81 -2.65
C LYS A 2 -10.89 16.62 -2.54
N VAL A 3 -10.28 16.42 -1.39
CA VAL A 3 -9.28 15.39 -1.12
C VAL A 3 -9.84 14.39 -0.12
N SER A 4 -9.83 13.10 -0.44
CA SER A 4 -10.26 12.01 0.42
C SER A 4 -9.03 11.22 0.88
N ALA A 5 -8.81 11.12 2.19
CA ALA A 5 -7.83 10.19 2.74
C ALA A 5 -8.50 8.84 3.00
N CYS A 6 -7.90 7.75 2.50
CA CYS A 6 -8.44 6.41 2.59
C CYS A 6 -7.47 5.48 3.31
N TYR A 7 -8.03 4.58 4.10
CA TYR A 7 -7.30 3.58 4.88
C TYR A 7 -8.00 2.24 4.86
N ILE A 8 -7.20 1.18 4.96
CA ILE A 8 -7.65 -0.14 5.41
C ILE A 8 -6.93 -0.45 6.71
N VAL A 9 -7.63 -0.95 7.71
CA VAL A 9 -7.07 -1.21 9.03
C VAL A 9 -7.71 -2.44 9.65
N LYS A 10 -6.93 -3.17 10.43
CA LYS A 10 -7.41 -4.31 11.22
C LYS A 10 -7.56 -3.91 12.68
N ASP A 11 -6.49 -3.70 13.39
CA ASP A 11 -6.43 -3.42 14.83
C ASP A 11 -5.29 -2.44 15.23
N GLU A 12 -4.60 -1.86 14.24
CA GLU A 12 -3.43 -0.97 14.41
C GLU A 12 -3.87 0.45 14.79
N ALA A 13 -4.47 0.62 15.99
CA ALA A 13 -5.12 1.87 16.40
C ALA A 13 -4.13 3.04 16.61
N GLU A 14 -2.97 2.80 17.23
CA GLU A 14 -1.99 3.84 17.49
C GLU A 14 -1.27 4.30 16.23
N GLU A 15 -0.93 3.35 15.35
CA GLU A 15 -0.37 3.64 14.03
C GLU A 15 -1.37 4.45 13.21
N LEU A 16 -2.64 4.02 13.19
CA LEU A 16 -3.71 4.75 12.51
C LEU A 16 -3.86 6.18 13.05
N ARG A 17 -3.84 6.38 14.38
CA ARG A 17 -3.92 7.71 14.98
C ARG A 17 -2.81 8.62 14.46
N ARG A 18 -1.57 8.13 14.42
CA ARG A 18 -0.42 8.88 13.90
C ARG A 18 -0.60 9.20 12.42
N SER A 19 -1.04 8.23 11.62
CA SER A 19 -1.28 8.40 10.19
C SER A 19 -2.38 9.44 9.92
N LEU A 20 -3.53 9.31 10.58
CA LEU A 20 -4.65 10.26 10.46
C LEU A 20 -4.24 11.69 10.82
N ALA A 21 -3.47 11.86 11.90
CA ALA A 21 -2.95 13.18 12.29
C ALA A 21 -2.08 13.79 11.21
N SER A 22 -1.28 12.99 10.50
CA SER A 22 -0.36 13.44 9.46
C SER A 22 -1.04 13.98 8.21
N VAL A 23 -2.23 13.46 7.86
CA VAL A 23 -2.98 13.88 6.66
C VAL A 23 -4.11 14.85 6.97
N ARG A 24 -4.39 15.15 8.26
CA ARG A 24 -5.53 15.95 8.68
C ARG A 24 -5.60 17.34 8.01
N ALA A 25 -4.45 17.97 7.79
CA ALA A 25 -4.37 19.26 7.11
C ALA A 25 -4.51 19.17 5.57
N ALA A 26 -4.33 18.00 4.99
CA ALA A 26 -4.40 17.76 3.55
C ALA A 26 -5.77 17.26 3.09
N ALA A 27 -6.50 16.52 3.95
CA ALA A 27 -7.74 15.85 3.60
C ALA A 27 -9.00 16.66 3.98
N ASP A 28 -10.00 16.63 3.10
CA ASP A 28 -11.33 17.20 3.34
C ASP A 28 -12.30 16.15 3.92
N GLU A 29 -12.04 14.88 3.69
CA GLU A 29 -12.75 13.72 4.28
C GLU A 29 -11.78 12.58 4.55
N ILE A 30 -12.12 11.74 5.51
CA ILE A 30 -11.34 10.54 5.87
C ILE A 30 -12.26 9.34 5.85
N ILE A 31 -11.87 8.29 5.13
CA ILE A 31 -12.59 7.04 4.96
C ILE A 31 -11.72 5.90 5.47
N VAL A 32 -12.25 5.11 6.39
CA VAL A 32 -11.54 3.99 6.99
C VAL A 32 -12.35 2.71 6.79
N VAL A 33 -11.77 1.73 6.12
CA VAL A 33 -12.33 0.38 6.01
C VAL A 33 -11.72 -0.49 7.11
N SER A 34 -12.56 -0.89 8.07
CA SER A 34 -12.19 -1.76 9.19
C SER A 34 -12.40 -3.23 8.80
N THR A 35 -11.32 -4.02 8.82
CA THR A 35 -11.36 -5.45 8.44
C THR A 35 -11.58 -6.40 9.63
N ALA A 36 -11.57 -5.87 10.87
CA ALA A 36 -11.79 -6.65 12.09
C ALA A 36 -12.90 -6.11 13.01
N GLY A 37 -13.49 -4.96 12.67
CA GLY A 37 -14.53 -4.32 13.48
C GLY A 37 -14.04 -3.87 14.87
N SER A 38 -12.76 -3.54 15.01
CA SER A 38 -12.11 -3.19 16.28
C SER A 38 -12.73 -1.95 16.92
N PRO A 39 -13.26 -2.02 18.17
CA PRO A 39 -13.79 -0.85 18.86
C PRO A 39 -12.76 0.26 19.06
N VAL A 40 -11.50 -0.10 19.38
CA VAL A 40 -10.42 0.87 19.60
C VAL A 40 -10.10 1.64 18.32
N VAL A 41 -10.14 0.98 17.16
CA VAL A 41 -10.01 1.64 15.86
C VAL A 41 -11.15 2.63 15.63
N ARG A 42 -12.39 2.27 15.98
CA ARG A 42 -13.54 3.18 15.86
C ARG A 42 -13.40 4.42 16.76
N ASP A 43 -12.90 4.23 17.98
CA ASP A 43 -12.66 5.36 18.90
C ASP A 43 -11.63 6.33 18.31
N VAL A 44 -10.53 5.82 17.77
CA VAL A 44 -9.53 6.63 17.04
C VAL A 44 -10.15 7.35 15.85
N CYS A 45 -10.95 6.66 15.04
CA CYS A 45 -11.62 7.27 13.89
C CYS A 45 -12.54 8.43 14.30
N ALA A 46 -13.24 8.29 15.43
CA ALA A 46 -14.12 9.33 15.95
C ALA A 46 -13.34 10.61 16.34
N GLU A 47 -12.11 10.49 16.86
CA GLU A 47 -11.24 11.65 17.17
C GLU A 47 -10.98 12.53 15.94
N PHE A 48 -10.94 11.93 14.75
CA PHE A 48 -10.66 12.61 13.49
C PHE A 48 -11.90 12.84 12.61
N SER A 49 -13.09 12.51 13.10
CA SER A 49 -14.35 12.54 12.32
C SER A 49 -14.26 11.70 11.05
N ALA A 50 -13.56 10.58 11.12
CA ALA A 50 -13.43 9.64 9.99
C ALA A 50 -14.69 8.80 9.84
N GLU A 51 -15.13 8.57 8.60
CA GLU A 51 -16.21 7.66 8.26
C GLU A 51 -15.66 6.22 8.25
N VAL A 52 -16.31 5.31 9.00
CA VAL A 52 -15.85 3.92 9.17
C VAL A 52 -16.82 2.95 8.51
N HIS A 53 -16.30 2.09 7.65
CA HIS A 53 -17.02 1.01 6.99
C HIS A 53 -16.45 -0.35 7.41
N ASP A 54 -17.32 -1.28 7.76
CA ASP A 54 -16.91 -2.65 8.06
C ASP A 54 -16.78 -3.46 6.77
N PHE A 55 -15.69 -4.21 6.67
CA PHE A 55 -15.43 -5.09 5.55
C PHE A 55 -14.96 -6.46 6.06
N ALA A 56 -15.70 -7.52 5.71
CA ALA A 56 -15.29 -8.88 6.04
C ALA A 56 -14.01 -9.25 5.27
N TRP A 57 -12.91 -9.50 5.98
CA TRP A 57 -11.62 -9.83 5.38
C TRP A 57 -11.69 -11.08 4.50
N GLN A 58 -11.24 -10.97 3.26
CA GLN A 58 -11.31 -12.02 2.23
C GLN A 58 -9.93 -12.49 1.73
N ASN A 59 -8.86 -12.26 2.49
CA ASN A 59 -7.48 -12.54 2.08
C ASN A 59 -7.07 -11.84 0.77
N ASP A 60 -7.60 -10.65 0.55
CA ASP A 60 -7.37 -9.84 -0.63
C ASP A 60 -7.39 -8.35 -0.25
N PHE A 61 -6.20 -7.73 -0.27
CA PHE A 61 -6.05 -6.32 0.03
C PHE A 61 -6.69 -5.42 -1.01
N SER A 62 -6.69 -5.84 -2.28
CA SER A 62 -7.28 -5.04 -3.35
C SER A 62 -8.80 -4.88 -3.18
N LEU A 63 -9.49 -5.91 -2.68
CA LEU A 63 -10.92 -5.83 -2.39
C LEU A 63 -11.20 -4.81 -1.27
N ALA A 64 -10.43 -4.83 -0.18
CA ALA A 64 -10.60 -3.88 0.91
C ALA A 64 -10.27 -2.43 0.48
N ARG A 65 -9.21 -2.24 -0.35
CA ARG A 65 -8.92 -0.91 -0.90
C ARG A 65 -9.99 -0.43 -1.86
N ASN A 66 -10.50 -1.30 -2.70
CA ASN A 66 -11.59 -0.96 -3.62
C ASN A 66 -12.89 -0.64 -2.88
N GLU A 67 -13.16 -1.31 -1.75
CA GLU A 67 -14.26 -0.93 -0.87
C GLU A 67 -14.10 0.53 -0.39
N ALA A 68 -12.94 0.92 0.11
CA ALA A 68 -12.70 2.30 0.50
C ALA A 68 -12.95 3.28 -0.66
N LEU A 69 -12.53 2.93 -1.88
CA LEU A 69 -12.73 3.78 -3.06
C LEU A 69 -14.20 3.99 -3.44
N GLN A 70 -15.11 3.09 -3.05
CA GLN A 70 -16.56 3.25 -3.29
C GLN A 70 -17.16 4.40 -2.48
N HIS A 71 -16.61 4.68 -1.30
CA HIS A 71 -17.08 5.72 -0.39
C HIS A 71 -16.45 7.09 -0.65
N VAL A 72 -15.42 7.16 -1.50
CA VAL A 72 -14.73 8.41 -1.85
C VAL A 72 -15.65 9.37 -2.58
N THR A 73 -15.75 10.59 -2.09
CA THR A 73 -16.49 11.67 -2.76
C THR A 73 -15.56 12.73 -3.37
N GLY A 74 -14.29 12.74 -2.95
CA GLY A 74 -13.26 13.63 -3.49
C GLY A 74 -12.80 13.25 -4.89
N ASN A 75 -12.15 14.19 -5.55
CA ASN A 75 -11.53 13.96 -6.85
C ASN A 75 -10.02 13.65 -6.77
N ILE A 76 -9.45 13.72 -5.58
CA ILE A 76 -8.09 13.26 -5.27
C ILE A 76 -8.19 12.31 -4.07
N VAL A 77 -7.44 11.22 -4.15
CA VAL A 77 -7.34 10.21 -3.10
C VAL A 77 -5.92 10.20 -2.56
N ILE A 78 -5.78 10.29 -1.23
CA ILE A 78 -4.58 9.93 -0.48
C ILE A 78 -4.86 8.54 0.09
N PHE A 79 -4.12 7.51 -0.31
CA PHE A 79 -4.30 6.15 0.21
C PHE A 79 -3.04 5.72 0.95
N LEU A 80 -3.08 5.78 2.27
CA LEU A 80 -2.00 5.30 3.14
C LEU A 80 -2.39 3.99 3.82
N ASP A 81 -1.38 3.19 4.17
CA ASP A 81 -1.54 2.11 5.13
C ASP A 81 -1.59 2.71 6.56
N ALA A 82 -2.22 2.03 7.52
CA ALA A 82 -2.36 2.55 8.87
C ALA A 82 -1.01 2.86 9.55
N ASP A 83 0.03 2.13 9.16
CA ASP A 83 1.41 2.25 9.64
C ASP A 83 2.31 3.19 8.78
N GLU A 84 1.70 3.92 7.81
CA GLU A 84 2.36 4.94 6.99
C GLU A 84 1.93 6.36 7.41
N TYR A 85 2.86 7.30 7.42
CA TYR A 85 2.58 8.68 7.80
C TYR A 85 3.55 9.68 7.15
N PHE A 86 3.10 10.91 6.97
CA PHE A 86 3.96 12.07 6.70
C PHE A 86 4.43 12.67 8.03
N LEU A 87 5.49 13.46 8.03
CA LEU A 87 5.80 14.27 9.21
C LEU A 87 4.68 15.29 9.46
N PRO A 88 4.42 15.68 10.72
CA PRO A 88 3.34 16.64 11.03
C PRO A 88 3.47 17.97 10.29
N ALA A 89 4.70 18.40 9.99
CA ALA A 89 4.97 19.61 9.22
C ALA A 89 4.64 19.50 7.73
N ASP A 90 4.51 18.28 7.19
CA ASP A 90 4.34 18.04 5.74
C ASP A 90 2.86 18.13 5.30
N GLY A 91 1.89 18.00 6.20
CA GLY A 91 0.48 18.03 5.86
C GLY A 91 0.07 19.25 5.03
N PRO A 92 0.42 20.49 5.41
CA PRO A 92 0.17 21.68 4.58
C PRO A 92 0.92 21.64 3.25
N ALA A 93 2.13 21.07 3.19
CA ALA A 93 2.89 20.94 1.95
C ALA A 93 2.27 19.93 0.99
N VAL A 94 1.72 18.81 1.50
CA VAL A 94 0.91 17.87 0.70
C VAL A 94 -0.30 18.59 0.12
N ARG A 95 -1.04 19.36 0.92
CA ARG A 95 -2.20 20.14 0.42
C ARG A 95 -1.79 21.11 -0.68
N ALA A 96 -0.72 21.88 -0.47
CA ALA A 96 -0.20 22.84 -1.44
C ALA A 96 0.29 22.18 -2.73
N LEU A 97 0.90 20.97 -2.66
CA LEU A 97 1.24 20.17 -3.82
C LEU A 97 0.00 19.87 -4.66
N LEU A 98 -1.06 19.36 -4.03
CA LEU A 98 -2.30 18.97 -4.70
C LEU A 98 -3.01 20.16 -5.35
N GLU A 99 -2.97 21.33 -4.74
CA GLU A 99 -3.55 22.57 -5.26
C GLU A 99 -2.79 23.11 -6.49
N ARG A 100 -1.48 22.92 -6.53
CA ARG A 100 -0.63 23.36 -7.66
C ARG A 100 -0.58 22.35 -8.80
N ALA A 101 -0.86 21.09 -8.53
CA ALA A 101 -0.76 20.03 -9.52
C ALA A 101 -1.75 20.29 -10.68
N ALA A 102 -1.23 20.76 -11.80
CA ALA A 102 -2.00 21.02 -12.99
C ALA A 102 -2.47 19.72 -13.66
N GLY A 103 -3.60 19.77 -14.32
CA GLY A 103 -4.47 18.75 -14.85
C GLY A 103 -3.93 17.48 -15.52
N GLU A 104 -2.65 17.34 -15.80
CA GLU A 104 -2.12 16.15 -16.50
C GLU A 104 -1.55 15.07 -15.58
N THR A 105 -1.07 15.42 -14.38
CA THR A 105 -0.57 14.45 -13.39
C THR A 105 -1.74 13.69 -12.79
N GLU A 106 -1.74 12.36 -12.96
CA GLU A 106 -2.81 11.49 -12.48
C GLU A 106 -2.46 10.81 -11.16
N ALA A 107 -1.17 10.63 -10.85
CA ALA A 107 -0.70 10.06 -9.60
C ALA A 107 0.62 10.69 -9.15
N PHE A 108 0.91 10.56 -7.85
CA PHE A 108 2.12 11.05 -7.24
C PHE A 108 2.87 9.91 -6.57
N LEU A 109 4.15 9.84 -6.87
CA LEU A 109 5.10 8.87 -6.32
C LEU A 109 5.90 9.52 -5.21
N PHE A 110 5.97 8.86 -4.08
CA PHE A 110 6.71 9.34 -2.91
C PHE A 110 7.80 8.35 -2.54
N ARG A 111 8.90 8.87 -2.03
CA ARG A 111 9.85 8.05 -1.29
C ARG A 111 9.19 7.58 -0.01
N ARG A 112 9.11 6.26 0.20
CA ARG A 112 8.76 5.66 1.47
C ARG A 112 10.01 5.17 2.16
N VAL A 113 10.19 5.56 3.41
CA VAL A 113 11.29 5.14 4.27
C VAL A 113 10.76 4.18 5.31
N ASP A 114 11.29 2.96 5.32
CA ASP A 114 10.93 1.90 6.25
C ASP A 114 11.79 2.02 7.52
N LEU A 115 11.12 2.05 8.67
CA LEU A 115 11.72 2.21 10.00
C LEU A 115 11.39 1.03 10.90
N ASP A 116 12.34 0.63 11.74
CA ASP A 116 12.12 -0.36 12.80
C ASP A 116 11.75 0.34 14.10
N ALA A 117 10.46 0.40 14.41
CA ALA A 117 9.95 1.03 15.64
C ALA A 117 10.45 0.29 16.91
N ASP A 118 10.75 -1.00 16.84
CA ASP A 118 11.30 -1.78 17.97
C ASP A 118 12.76 -1.41 18.26
N ARG A 119 13.44 -0.74 17.30
CA ARG A 119 14.84 -0.36 17.38
C ARG A 119 15.03 1.15 17.25
N ASN A 120 14.18 1.91 17.92
CA ASN A 120 14.24 3.37 17.94
C ASN A 120 14.24 4.01 16.54
N ASP A 121 13.30 3.59 15.70
CA ASP A 121 13.14 4.03 14.32
C ASP A 121 14.40 3.86 13.46
N ALA A 122 15.14 2.76 13.70
CA ALA A 122 16.30 2.43 12.89
C ALA A 122 15.90 2.28 11.41
N TYR A 123 16.68 2.88 10.52
CA TYR A 123 16.47 2.79 9.07
C TYR A 123 16.60 1.33 8.57
N LEU A 124 15.59 0.84 7.87
CA LEU A 124 15.58 -0.50 7.26
C LEU A 124 15.78 -0.45 5.73
N GLY A 125 15.24 0.57 5.08
CA GLY A 125 15.28 0.67 3.63
C GLY A 125 14.42 1.81 3.09
N ALA A 126 14.38 1.94 1.77
CA ALA A 126 13.48 2.86 1.12
C ALA A 126 12.97 2.31 -0.22
N SER A 127 11.76 2.70 -0.58
CA SER A 127 11.12 2.36 -1.86
C SER A 127 10.35 3.55 -2.41
N ILE A 128 9.85 3.44 -3.63
CA ILE A 128 8.96 4.45 -4.22
C ILE A 128 7.55 3.87 -4.25
N GLN A 129 6.60 4.64 -3.74
CA GLN A 129 5.20 4.21 -3.60
C GLN A 129 4.22 5.21 -4.19
N TRP A 130 3.18 4.68 -4.81
CA TRP A 130 2.02 5.43 -5.27
C TRP A 130 1.05 5.57 -4.09
N ARG A 131 0.90 6.78 -3.57
CA ARG A 131 0.03 6.98 -2.40
C ARG A 131 -1.01 8.08 -2.61
N ILE A 132 -0.86 8.89 -3.66
CA ILE A 132 -1.83 9.94 -4.00
C ILE A 132 -2.14 9.84 -5.49
N PHE A 133 -3.45 9.89 -5.83
CA PHE A 133 -3.88 9.82 -7.22
C PHE A 133 -5.21 10.53 -7.45
N ARG A 134 -5.47 10.93 -8.71
CA ARG A 134 -6.75 11.47 -9.14
C ARG A 134 -7.75 10.33 -9.33
N ARG A 135 -8.92 10.48 -8.69
CA ARG A 135 -10.02 9.55 -8.89
C ARG A 135 -10.57 9.69 -10.30
N ARG A 136 -10.74 8.57 -11.00
CA ARG A 136 -11.43 8.48 -12.27
C ARG A 136 -12.14 7.14 -12.43
N PRO A 137 -13.20 7.05 -13.24
CA PRO A 137 -13.88 5.79 -13.52
C PRO A 137 -12.91 4.75 -14.07
N GLY A 138 -13.03 3.50 -13.62
CA GLY A 138 -12.19 2.39 -14.06
C GLY A 138 -10.84 2.29 -13.37
N LEU A 139 -10.48 3.24 -12.49
CA LEU A 139 -9.26 3.15 -11.69
C LEU A 139 -9.53 2.34 -10.43
N ARG A 140 -8.77 1.26 -10.22
CA ARG A 140 -8.94 0.36 -9.09
C ARG A 140 -7.65 -0.34 -8.70
N TYR A 141 -7.62 -0.90 -7.50
CA TYR A 141 -6.55 -1.78 -7.07
C TYR A 141 -6.75 -3.20 -7.60
N VAL A 142 -5.65 -3.86 -7.96
CA VAL A 142 -5.63 -5.25 -8.45
C VAL A 142 -4.49 -6.04 -7.81
N GLY A 143 -4.75 -7.31 -7.47
CA GLY A 143 -3.81 -8.22 -6.81
C GLY A 143 -4.12 -8.37 -5.33
N ALA A 144 -4.19 -9.63 -4.85
CA ALA A 144 -4.61 -9.93 -3.49
C ALA A 144 -3.62 -9.45 -2.42
N VAL A 145 -2.33 -9.42 -2.77
CA VAL A 145 -1.23 -8.82 -1.98
C VAL A 145 -0.23 -8.18 -2.93
N HIS A 146 0.49 -7.16 -2.47
CA HIS A 146 1.31 -6.27 -3.31
C HIS A 146 0.48 -5.69 -4.47
N GLU A 147 -0.70 -5.21 -4.11
CA GLU A 147 -1.70 -4.68 -5.02
C GLU A 147 -1.20 -3.41 -5.72
N GLU A 148 -1.61 -3.27 -6.97
CA GLU A 148 -1.25 -2.14 -7.82
C GLU A 148 -2.49 -1.38 -8.23
N LEU A 149 -2.35 -0.06 -8.35
CA LEU A 149 -3.39 0.77 -8.94
C LEU A 149 -3.36 0.58 -10.47
N ALA A 150 -4.49 0.20 -11.04
CA ALA A 150 -4.63 -0.09 -12.47
C ALA A 150 -5.89 0.52 -13.06
N ASP A 151 -5.85 0.80 -14.34
CA ASP A 151 -7.02 1.23 -15.13
C ASP A 151 -7.64 0.02 -15.84
N GLU A 152 -8.94 -0.18 -15.72
CA GLU A 152 -9.66 -1.31 -16.34
C GLU A 152 -9.56 -1.33 -17.87
N ALA A 153 -9.44 -0.17 -18.50
CA ALA A 153 -9.24 -0.03 -19.93
C ALA A 153 -7.77 -0.15 -20.35
N GLY A 154 -6.86 -0.45 -19.42
CA GLY A 154 -5.43 -0.57 -19.68
C GLY A 154 -4.73 0.75 -20.00
N ARG A 155 -5.33 1.89 -19.68
CA ARG A 155 -4.70 3.20 -19.90
C ARG A 155 -3.56 3.40 -18.91
N GLU A 156 -2.45 3.92 -19.39
CA GLU A 156 -1.33 4.29 -18.56
C GLU A 156 -1.72 5.38 -17.57
N ILE A 157 -1.18 5.30 -16.35
CA ILE A 157 -1.35 6.30 -15.30
C ILE A 157 -0.11 7.20 -15.30
N ARG A 158 -0.28 8.48 -15.64
CA ARG A 158 0.81 9.45 -15.64
C ARG A 158 1.15 9.86 -14.22
N ALA A 159 2.34 9.46 -13.78
CA ALA A 159 2.80 9.70 -12.41
C ALA A 159 3.97 10.67 -12.37
N GLU A 160 4.00 11.49 -11.33
CA GLU A 160 5.06 12.45 -11.02
C GLU A 160 5.73 12.07 -9.70
N PHE A 161 7.06 12.06 -9.67
CA PHE A 161 7.81 11.83 -8.44
C PHE A 161 7.95 13.14 -7.66
N VAL A 162 7.65 13.06 -6.35
CA VAL A 162 7.71 14.18 -5.41
C VAL A 162 8.91 14.01 -4.49
N PRO A 163 10.05 14.69 -4.78
CA PRO A 163 11.30 14.47 -4.05
C PRO A 163 11.30 15.06 -2.63
N ASP A 164 10.52 16.12 -2.41
CA ASP A 164 10.57 16.94 -1.19
C ASP A 164 9.67 16.41 -0.05
N LEU A 165 8.84 15.41 -0.33
CA LEU A 165 7.95 14.78 0.64
C LEU A 165 8.28 13.31 0.80
N THR A 166 8.37 12.86 2.05
CA THR A 166 8.70 11.47 2.39
C THR A 166 7.59 10.87 3.23
N ILE A 167 7.18 9.66 2.87
CA ILE A 167 6.30 8.82 3.69
C ILE A 167 7.19 7.95 4.58
N TYR A 168 6.90 7.91 5.87
CA TYR A 168 7.54 7.00 6.82
C TYR A 168 6.63 5.81 7.08
N HIS A 169 7.21 4.64 7.25
CA HIS A 169 6.49 3.39 7.43
C HIS A 169 7.16 2.54 8.51
N THR A 170 6.38 2.08 9.49
CA THR A 170 6.85 1.27 10.62
C THR A 170 6.42 -0.19 10.57
N GLY A 171 5.74 -0.59 9.52
CA GLY A 171 5.15 -1.91 9.38
C GLY A 171 6.13 -3.07 9.13
N TYR A 172 7.43 -2.81 9.03
CA TYR A 172 8.48 -3.82 8.94
C TYR A 172 9.32 -3.94 10.22
N SER A 173 8.81 -3.42 11.33
CA SER A 173 9.44 -3.61 12.63
C SER A 173 9.65 -5.09 12.95
N THR A 174 10.73 -5.39 13.65
CA THR A 174 11.18 -6.76 13.92
C THR A 174 10.09 -7.66 14.53
N SER A 175 9.22 -7.08 15.40
CA SER A 175 8.11 -7.80 16.05
C SER A 175 7.02 -8.26 15.10
N VAL A 176 6.78 -7.56 14.00
CA VAL A 176 5.65 -7.82 13.08
C VAL A 176 6.06 -8.41 11.73
N ALA A 177 7.33 -8.29 11.35
CA ALA A 177 7.83 -8.68 10.03
C ALA A 177 7.51 -10.13 9.68
N ARG A 178 7.74 -11.06 10.62
CA ARG A 178 7.49 -12.50 10.42
C ARG A 178 6.00 -12.79 10.20
N GLN A 179 5.12 -12.22 11.03
CA GLN A 179 3.67 -12.41 10.89
C GLN A 179 3.15 -11.89 9.53
N LYS A 180 3.70 -10.75 9.06
CA LYS A 180 3.38 -10.22 7.72
C LYS A 180 3.85 -11.16 6.62
N SER A 181 5.05 -11.74 6.73
CA SER A 181 5.57 -12.72 5.77
C SER A 181 4.71 -13.99 5.73
N ASP A 182 4.33 -14.55 6.87
CA ASP A 182 3.45 -15.73 6.97
C ASP A 182 2.09 -15.48 6.30
N ARG A 183 1.46 -14.34 6.60
CA ARG A 183 0.18 -13.95 5.99
C ARG A 183 0.28 -13.78 4.47
N ASN A 184 1.27 -13.04 4.01
CA ASN A 184 1.46 -12.75 2.60
C ASN A 184 1.78 -14.03 1.81
N LEU A 185 2.58 -14.93 2.39
CA LEU A 185 2.87 -16.24 1.80
C LEU A 185 1.59 -17.05 1.57
N ALA A 186 0.72 -17.14 2.59
CA ALA A 186 -0.54 -17.87 2.47
C ALA A 186 -1.43 -17.31 1.34
N ILE A 187 -1.55 -15.98 1.24
CA ILE A 187 -2.32 -15.32 0.19
C ILE A 187 -1.71 -15.60 -1.21
N LEU A 188 -0.39 -15.46 -1.35
CA LEU A 188 0.29 -15.69 -2.64
C LEU A 188 0.15 -17.12 -3.13
N LEU A 189 0.28 -18.10 -2.23
CA LEU A 189 0.13 -19.51 -2.58
C LEU A 189 -1.31 -19.83 -3.02
N ALA A 190 -2.32 -19.34 -2.28
CA ALA A 190 -3.73 -19.52 -2.65
C ALA A 190 -4.06 -18.84 -4.00
N GLU A 191 -3.55 -17.64 -4.25
CA GLU A 191 -3.70 -16.96 -5.53
C GLU A 191 -3.05 -17.74 -6.68
N ARG A 192 -1.83 -18.23 -6.46
CA ARG A 192 -1.10 -19.02 -7.46
C ARG A 192 -1.82 -20.33 -7.79
N GLU A 193 -2.41 -21.00 -6.79
CA GLU A 193 -3.23 -22.20 -7.00
C GLU A 193 -4.50 -21.88 -7.82
N ARG A 194 -5.18 -20.80 -7.49
CA ARG A 194 -6.46 -20.40 -8.11
C ARG A 194 -6.33 -19.98 -9.57
N ARG A 195 -5.30 -19.20 -9.94
CA ARG A 195 -5.17 -18.55 -11.27
C ARG A 195 -3.96 -19.01 -12.09
N GLY A 196 -3.16 -19.92 -11.56
CA GLY A 196 -1.87 -20.29 -12.12
C GLY A 196 -0.75 -19.28 -11.75
N PRO A 197 0.52 -19.69 -11.93
CA PRO A 197 1.68 -18.87 -11.60
C PRO A 197 1.82 -17.67 -12.54
N LYS A 198 2.21 -16.53 -11.98
CA LYS A 198 2.66 -15.34 -12.71
C LYS A 198 4.12 -15.05 -12.36
N ALA A 199 4.86 -14.45 -13.29
CA ALA A 199 6.29 -14.15 -13.11
C ALA A 199 6.58 -13.34 -11.82
N ARG A 200 5.72 -12.38 -11.47
CA ARG A 200 5.88 -11.55 -10.25
C ARG A 200 5.66 -12.34 -8.96
N ASP A 201 4.88 -13.44 -8.98
CA ASP A 201 4.59 -14.21 -7.75
C ASP A 201 5.87 -14.82 -7.19
N ALA A 202 6.75 -15.32 -8.06
CA ALA A 202 8.00 -15.91 -7.63
C ALA A 202 8.90 -14.91 -6.87
N PHE A 203 8.92 -13.65 -7.30
CA PHE A 203 9.64 -12.59 -6.59
C PHE A 203 9.10 -12.41 -5.16
N TYR A 204 7.80 -12.25 -5.01
CA TYR A 204 7.18 -12.02 -3.71
C TYR A 204 7.19 -13.27 -2.82
N LEU A 205 7.12 -14.48 -3.40
CA LEU A 205 7.31 -15.73 -2.65
C LEU A 205 8.73 -15.82 -2.10
N ALA A 206 9.74 -15.44 -2.91
CA ALA A 206 11.13 -15.39 -2.44
C ALA A 206 11.30 -14.44 -1.25
N ASP A 207 10.68 -13.26 -1.32
CA ASP A 207 10.71 -12.27 -0.24
C ASP A 207 10.05 -12.80 1.05
N CYS A 208 8.87 -13.41 0.94
CA CYS A 208 8.20 -14.02 2.09
C CYS A 208 9.04 -15.11 2.74
N TYR A 209 9.59 -16.06 1.97
CA TYR A 209 10.42 -17.13 2.52
C TYR A 209 11.72 -16.60 3.13
N TYR A 210 12.31 -15.55 2.53
CA TYR A 210 13.47 -14.89 3.11
C TYR A 210 13.14 -14.26 4.48
N GLY A 211 12.02 -13.54 4.59
CA GLY A 211 11.56 -12.96 5.85
C GLY A 211 11.24 -13.99 6.94
N MET A 212 10.89 -15.21 6.54
CA MET A 212 10.66 -16.34 7.46
C MET A 212 11.95 -17.09 7.85
N GLY A 213 13.08 -16.82 7.17
CA GLY A 213 14.36 -17.52 7.35
C GLY A 213 14.47 -18.86 6.60
N ASP A 214 13.52 -19.19 5.71
CA ASP A 214 13.62 -20.34 4.81
C ASP A 214 14.40 -19.92 3.54
N TYR A 215 15.70 -19.86 3.68
CA TYR A 215 16.59 -19.40 2.61
C TYR A 215 16.66 -20.36 1.42
N GLU A 216 16.36 -21.65 1.62
CA GLU A 216 16.33 -22.62 0.52
C GLU A 216 15.15 -22.36 -0.42
N SER A 217 13.95 -22.22 0.14
CA SER A 217 12.76 -21.83 -0.64
C SER A 217 12.91 -20.43 -1.24
N ALA A 218 13.43 -19.46 -0.49
CA ALA A 218 13.72 -18.13 -0.99
C ALA A 218 14.62 -18.15 -2.23
N ALA A 219 15.73 -18.88 -2.18
CA ALA A 219 16.67 -19.00 -3.30
C ALA A 219 16.04 -19.72 -4.51
N ARG A 220 15.18 -20.72 -4.28
CA ARG A 220 14.45 -21.41 -5.34
C ARG A 220 13.50 -20.44 -6.10
N PHE A 221 12.67 -19.70 -5.35
CA PHE A 221 11.73 -18.77 -5.95
C PHE A 221 12.42 -17.53 -6.54
N ALA A 222 13.55 -17.08 -5.99
CA ALA A 222 14.35 -16.01 -6.59
C ALA A 222 14.89 -16.42 -7.97
N ARG A 223 15.38 -17.67 -8.13
CA ARG A 223 15.78 -18.21 -9.44
C ARG A 223 14.61 -18.26 -10.42
N GLU A 224 13.43 -18.76 -9.99
CA GLU A 224 12.22 -18.77 -10.80
C GLU A 224 11.83 -17.36 -11.28
N ALA A 225 11.94 -16.35 -10.41
CA ALA A 225 11.64 -14.96 -10.75
C ALA A 225 12.59 -14.41 -11.84
N VAL A 226 13.90 -14.68 -11.71
CA VAL A 226 14.91 -14.27 -12.70
C VAL A 226 14.67 -14.97 -14.04
N GLU A 227 14.46 -16.27 -14.04
CA GLU A 227 14.22 -17.07 -15.26
C GLU A 227 12.96 -16.59 -16.00
N SER A 228 11.86 -16.35 -15.25
CA SER A 228 10.61 -15.83 -15.82
C SER A 228 10.80 -14.45 -16.47
N ARG A 229 11.61 -13.58 -15.85
CA ARG A 229 11.93 -12.25 -16.40
C ARG A 229 12.78 -12.34 -17.66
N LEU A 230 13.79 -13.21 -17.68
CA LEU A 230 14.64 -13.44 -18.84
C LEU A 230 13.84 -14.02 -20.01
N GLN A 231 12.92 -14.95 -19.74
CA GLN A 231 12.01 -15.49 -20.76
C GLN A 231 11.12 -14.39 -21.36
N ALA A 232 10.53 -13.55 -20.53
CA ALA A 232 9.69 -12.44 -20.98
C ALA A 232 10.45 -11.42 -21.85
N GLN A 233 11.77 -11.28 -21.63
CA GLN A 233 12.65 -10.41 -22.43
C GLN A 233 13.26 -11.09 -23.66
N GLY A 234 12.93 -12.36 -23.93
CA GLY A 234 13.51 -13.13 -25.03
C GLY A 234 15.01 -13.45 -24.86
N MET A 235 15.53 -13.33 -23.64
CA MET A 235 16.94 -13.53 -23.28
C MET A 235 17.25 -14.95 -22.80
N THR A 236 16.37 -15.92 -23.04
CA THR A 236 16.67 -17.31 -22.69
C THR A 236 17.71 -17.87 -23.65
N ASN A 237 18.84 -18.29 -23.14
CA ASN A 237 19.72 -19.20 -23.84
C ASN A 237 18.91 -20.49 -24.11
N ARG A 238 18.53 -20.71 -25.35
CA ARG A 238 18.14 -22.08 -25.79
C ARG A 238 19.37 -22.93 -25.72
N PRO A 239 19.30 -24.16 -25.20
CA PRO A 239 20.39 -25.10 -25.26
C PRO A 239 20.70 -25.47 -26.71
#